data_ade7c331a755dc56a14357c726a1aa2a
#
_entry.id   ade7c331a755dc56a14357c726a1aa2a
#
_cell.length_a   1.000
_cell.length_b   1.000
_cell.length_c   1.000
_cell.angle_alpha   90.00
_cell.angle_beta   90.00
_cell.angle_gamma   90.00
#
_symmetry.space_group_name_H-M   'P 1'
#
loop_
_entity.id
_entity.type
_entity.pdbx_description
1 polymer ?
#
loop_
_entity_poly.entity_id
_entity_poly.type
_entity_poly.pdbx_seq_one_letter_code
_entity_poly.pdbx_strand_id
1 'polypeptide(L)'
;MVGKEYEQGGIIKHGAMMINAVSNSTVPHISIIMGASYGAGNYGMNGRAYDPRFLFTWPSAKSAVMGPAQLAGVLSIVARAAAESRGKEYDEAADKGMREFVEASVEEQSLPFFLSGMLYDDGVIDPRDTRTVLGICLSVIENKAYAGTDRFG
;
A
#
# COMPACT_ATOMS: atom_id res chain seq x y z
N MET A 1 -6.39 4.82 -6.32
CA MET A 1 -7.39 5.19 -7.32
C MET A 1 -8.76 5.05 -6.67
N VAL A 2 -9.63 6.03 -6.79
CA VAL A 2 -10.75 6.23 -5.88
C VAL A 2 -12.09 6.15 -6.63
N GLY A 3 -12.10 5.61 -7.84
CA GLY A 3 -13.30 5.39 -8.62
C GLY A 3 -13.29 6.03 -9.99
N LYS A 4 -14.39 5.84 -10.72
CA LYS A 4 -14.54 6.16 -12.15
C LYS A 4 -14.27 7.65 -12.48
N GLU A 5 -14.69 8.56 -11.61
CA GLU A 5 -14.48 10.00 -11.82
C GLU A 5 -12.99 10.36 -11.86
N TYR A 6 -12.21 9.84 -10.92
CA TYR A 6 -10.76 10.03 -10.90
C TYR A 6 -10.05 9.38 -12.08
N GLU A 7 -10.51 8.19 -12.49
CA GLU A 7 -9.97 7.52 -13.69
C GLU A 7 -10.23 8.36 -14.95
N GLN A 8 -11.42 8.91 -15.12
CA GLN A 8 -11.77 9.80 -16.22
C GLN A 8 -11.06 11.15 -16.13
N GLY A 9 -10.76 11.62 -14.92
CA GLY A 9 -9.98 12.84 -14.67
C GLY A 9 -8.48 12.71 -14.95
N GLY A 10 -8.01 11.52 -15.35
CA GLY A 10 -6.62 11.28 -15.75
C GLY A 10 -5.69 10.94 -14.58
N ILE A 11 -6.18 10.36 -13.49
CA ILE A 11 -5.38 9.95 -12.33
C ILE A 11 -4.19 9.06 -12.72
N ILE A 12 -4.33 8.23 -13.75
CA ILE A 12 -3.25 7.38 -14.24
C ILE A 12 -2.05 8.19 -14.74
N LYS A 13 -2.28 9.31 -15.38
CA LYS A 13 -1.21 10.20 -15.87
C LYS A 13 -0.52 10.92 -14.71
N HIS A 14 -1.30 11.45 -13.77
CA HIS A 14 -0.76 12.10 -12.58
C HIS A 14 0.00 11.12 -11.69
N GLY A 15 -0.53 9.92 -11.49
CA GLY A 15 0.14 8.85 -10.77
C GLY A 15 1.44 8.40 -11.46
N ALA A 16 1.45 8.31 -12.79
CA ALA A 16 2.64 7.98 -13.56
C ALA A 16 3.75 9.03 -13.38
N MET A 17 3.41 10.32 -13.34
CA MET A 17 4.38 11.39 -13.08
C MET A 17 4.98 11.29 -11.69
N MET A 18 4.17 11.01 -10.67
CA MET A 18 4.64 10.80 -9.30
C MET A 18 5.54 9.58 -9.19
N ILE A 19 5.14 8.45 -9.79
CA ILE A 19 5.94 7.22 -9.82
C ILE A 19 7.27 7.46 -10.55
N ASN A 20 7.25 8.18 -11.67
CA ASN A 20 8.47 8.54 -12.39
C ASN A 20 9.42 9.37 -11.51
N ALA A 21 8.91 10.36 -10.80
CA ALA A 21 9.71 11.16 -9.88
C ALA A 21 10.33 10.32 -8.76
N VAL A 22 9.55 9.45 -8.12
CA VAL A 22 10.02 8.59 -7.03
C VAL A 22 11.05 7.57 -7.53
N SER A 23 10.77 6.90 -8.66
CA SER A 23 11.64 5.83 -9.19
C SER A 23 12.97 6.34 -9.76
N ASN A 24 13.03 7.58 -10.20
CA ASN A 24 14.27 8.20 -10.72
C ASN A 24 15.02 9.03 -9.67
N SER A 25 14.47 9.18 -8.48
CA SER A 25 15.12 9.92 -7.41
C SER A 25 16.36 9.16 -6.90
N THR A 26 17.49 9.86 -6.81
CA THR A 26 18.75 9.32 -6.29
C THR A 26 19.00 9.69 -4.84
N VAL A 27 18.14 10.52 -4.24
CA VAL A 27 18.23 10.86 -2.82
C VAL A 27 17.59 9.77 -1.97
N PRO A 28 18.08 9.52 -0.75
CA PRO A 28 17.51 8.52 0.13
C PRO A 28 16.11 8.91 0.59
N HIS A 29 15.18 8.02 0.46
CA HIS A 29 13.80 8.18 0.91
C HIS A 29 13.59 7.47 2.24
N ILE A 30 12.85 8.11 3.14
CA ILE A 30 12.37 7.52 4.39
C ILE A 30 10.85 7.57 4.34
N SER A 31 10.20 6.42 4.46
CA SER A 31 8.75 6.30 4.47
C SER A 31 8.25 5.84 5.83
N ILE A 32 7.16 6.42 6.30
CA ILE A 32 6.48 6.02 7.54
C ILE A 32 4.99 5.79 7.24
N ILE A 33 4.54 4.56 7.41
CA ILE A 33 3.12 4.21 7.27
C ILE A 33 2.44 4.47 8.60
N MET A 34 1.59 5.49 8.65
CA MET A 34 0.91 5.94 9.87
C MET A 34 -0.53 5.46 9.97
N GLY A 35 -1.16 5.17 8.84
CA GLY A 35 -2.54 4.75 8.71
C GLY A 35 -2.73 3.76 7.57
N ALA A 36 -3.88 3.75 6.93
CA ALA A 36 -4.16 2.85 5.82
C ALA A 36 -3.34 3.21 4.58
N SER A 37 -2.61 2.23 4.05
CA SER A 37 -1.78 2.34 2.85
C SER A 37 -2.09 1.18 1.91
N TYR A 38 -2.99 1.38 0.96
CA TYR A 38 -3.51 0.34 0.07
C TYR A 38 -3.21 0.62 -1.40
N GLY A 39 -2.89 -0.45 -2.13
CA GLY A 39 -2.80 -0.45 -3.59
C GLY A 39 -1.76 0.50 -4.17
N ALA A 40 -2.12 1.14 -5.30
CA ALA A 40 -1.24 2.01 -6.07
C ALA A 40 -0.76 3.24 -5.29
N GLY A 41 -1.50 3.70 -4.27
CA GLY A 41 -1.07 4.79 -3.40
C GLY A 41 0.18 4.45 -2.60
N ASN A 42 0.33 3.20 -2.18
CA ASN A 42 1.53 2.71 -1.52
C ASN A 42 2.76 2.86 -2.44
N TYR A 43 2.65 2.50 -3.71
CA TYR A 43 3.71 2.70 -4.69
C TYR A 43 4.07 4.18 -4.85
N GLY A 44 3.08 5.02 -5.14
CA GLY A 44 3.28 6.44 -5.37
C GLY A 44 3.92 7.17 -4.19
N MET A 45 3.70 6.69 -2.97
CA MET A 45 4.30 7.22 -1.74
C MET A 45 5.60 6.51 -1.32
N ASN A 46 6.31 5.92 -2.28
CA ASN A 46 7.57 5.23 -2.05
C ASN A 46 7.45 4.07 -1.05
N GLY A 47 6.50 3.16 -1.29
CA GLY A 47 6.36 1.92 -0.52
C GLY A 47 7.49 0.92 -0.82
N ARG A 48 7.42 -0.26 -0.21
CA ARG A 48 8.49 -1.28 -0.25
C ARG A 48 8.98 -1.63 -1.66
N ALA A 49 8.10 -1.59 -2.66
CA ALA A 49 8.45 -1.94 -4.03
C ALA A 49 9.49 -1.01 -4.68
N TYR A 50 9.65 0.22 -4.18
CA TYR A 50 10.67 1.16 -4.64
C TYR A 50 11.92 1.20 -3.75
N ASP A 51 12.03 0.26 -2.83
CA ASP A 51 13.20 0.07 -1.98
C ASP A 51 13.65 1.37 -1.27
N PRO A 52 12.75 2.01 -0.49
CA PRO A 52 13.14 3.18 0.27
C PRO A 52 14.33 2.86 1.17
N ARG A 53 15.15 3.87 1.48
CA ARG A 53 16.30 3.68 2.35
C ARG A 53 15.91 3.18 3.74
N PHE A 54 14.74 3.66 4.22
CA PHE A 54 14.09 3.17 5.43
C PHE A 54 12.57 3.21 5.26
N LEU A 55 11.90 2.18 5.72
CA LEU A 55 10.45 2.08 5.77
C LEU A 55 10.01 1.63 7.16
N PHE A 56 9.31 2.46 7.87
CA PHE A 56 8.77 2.16 9.20
C PHE A 56 7.25 2.17 9.18
N THR A 57 6.68 1.51 10.18
CA THR A 57 5.22 1.40 10.32
C THR A 57 4.82 1.74 11.75
N TRP A 58 3.76 2.52 11.93
CA TRP A 58 3.16 2.72 13.24
C TRP A 58 2.24 1.55 13.61
N PRO A 59 2.02 1.27 14.91
CA PRO A 59 1.13 0.18 15.35
C PRO A 59 -0.31 0.30 14.87
N SER A 60 -0.77 1.50 14.54
CA SER A 60 -2.12 1.80 14.02
C SER A 60 -2.25 1.67 12.51
N ALA A 61 -1.15 1.41 11.81
CA ALA A 61 -1.15 1.35 10.35
C ALA A 61 -1.74 0.04 9.83
N LYS A 62 -2.13 0.05 8.57
CA LYS A 62 -2.56 -1.13 7.81
C LYS A 62 -2.06 -1.03 6.39
N SER A 63 -1.59 -2.13 5.84
CA SER A 63 -1.12 -2.14 4.45
C SER A 63 -1.56 -3.42 3.74
N ALA A 64 -2.13 -3.26 2.55
CA ALA A 64 -2.50 -4.39 1.70
C ALA A 64 -2.59 -3.94 0.24
N VAL A 65 -2.72 -4.91 -0.67
CA VAL A 65 -2.93 -4.62 -2.10
C VAL A 65 -4.27 -3.91 -2.33
N MET A 66 -5.28 -4.27 -1.53
CA MET A 66 -6.62 -3.68 -1.60
C MET A 66 -7.24 -3.69 -0.20
N GLY A 67 -8.09 -2.72 0.10
CA GLY A 67 -8.83 -2.72 1.37
C GLY A 67 -9.74 -3.95 1.50
N PRO A 68 -9.97 -4.47 2.72
CA PRO A 68 -10.71 -5.72 2.95
C PRO A 68 -12.08 -5.74 2.27
N ALA A 69 -12.91 -4.75 2.54
CA ALA A 69 -14.26 -4.66 1.97
C ALA A 69 -14.26 -4.49 0.44
N GLN A 70 -13.28 -3.78 -0.11
CA GLN A 70 -13.13 -3.61 -1.56
C GLN A 70 -12.77 -4.92 -2.24
N LEU A 71 -11.84 -5.69 -1.68
CA LEU A 71 -11.46 -6.99 -2.22
C LEU A 71 -12.63 -7.97 -2.18
N ALA A 72 -13.30 -8.09 -1.03
CA ALA A 72 -14.47 -8.93 -0.88
C ALA A 72 -15.59 -8.55 -1.88
N GLY A 73 -15.82 -7.25 -2.07
CA GLY A 73 -16.80 -6.75 -3.04
C GLY A 73 -16.45 -7.10 -4.48
N VAL A 74 -15.19 -6.98 -4.88
CA VAL A 74 -14.74 -7.37 -6.24
C VAL A 74 -14.94 -8.87 -6.47
N LEU A 75 -14.56 -9.71 -5.51
CA LEU A 75 -14.76 -11.16 -5.62
C LEU A 75 -16.22 -11.54 -5.73
N SER A 76 -17.09 -10.88 -4.97
CA SER A 76 -18.56 -11.06 -5.06
C SER A 76 -19.08 -10.70 -6.46
N ILE A 77 -18.67 -9.57 -7.03
CA ILE A 77 -19.07 -9.16 -8.39
C ILE A 77 -18.61 -10.21 -9.43
N VAL A 78 -17.39 -10.69 -9.34
CA VAL A 78 -16.85 -11.71 -10.26
C VAL A 78 -17.61 -13.04 -10.12
N ALA A 79 -17.89 -13.46 -8.88
CA ALA A 79 -18.62 -14.70 -8.62
C ALA A 79 -20.06 -14.62 -9.15
N ARG A 80 -20.74 -13.48 -8.98
CA ARG A 80 -22.09 -13.24 -9.52
C ARG A 80 -22.11 -13.29 -11.05
N ALA A 81 -21.20 -12.57 -11.70
CA ALA A 81 -21.09 -12.60 -13.16
C ALA A 81 -20.79 -14.02 -13.70
N ALA A 82 -19.97 -14.79 -12.99
CA ALA A 82 -19.67 -16.17 -13.35
C ALA A 82 -20.87 -17.11 -13.18
N ALA A 83 -21.72 -16.90 -12.18
CA ALA A 83 -22.96 -17.67 -12.01
C ALA A 83 -23.96 -17.34 -13.14
N GLU A 84 -24.15 -16.06 -13.43
CA GLU A 84 -25.02 -15.60 -14.53
C GLU A 84 -24.58 -16.19 -15.90
N SER A 85 -23.27 -16.15 -16.20
CA SER A 85 -22.75 -16.70 -17.46
C SER A 85 -22.95 -18.21 -17.62
N ARG A 86 -23.08 -18.93 -16.50
CA ARG A 86 -23.35 -20.39 -16.47
C ARG A 86 -24.82 -20.72 -16.34
N GLY A 87 -25.71 -19.73 -16.32
CA GLY A 87 -27.15 -19.93 -16.11
C GLY A 87 -27.52 -20.54 -14.75
N LYS A 88 -26.64 -20.30 -13.73
CA LYS A 88 -26.87 -20.79 -12.36
C LYS A 88 -27.41 -19.66 -11.48
N GLU A 89 -28.29 -20.04 -10.56
CA GLU A 89 -28.70 -19.14 -9.49
C GLU A 89 -27.52 -18.79 -8.60
N TYR A 90 -27.44 -17.53 -8.20
CA TYR A 90 -26.36 -17.04 -7.33
C TYR A 90 -26.73 -17.29 -5.87
N ASP A 91 -25.81 -17.94 -5.14
CA ASP A 91 -25.97 -18.25 -3.72
C ASP A 91 -25.53 -17.07 -2.85
N GLU A 92 -26.49 -16.26 -2.43
CA GLU A 92 -26.25 -15.07 -1.59
C GLU A 92 -25.72 -15.43 -0.19
N ALA A 93 -26.08 -16.62 0.34
CA ALA A 93 -25.58 -17.04 1.66
C ALA A 93 -24.10 -17.45 1.58
N ALA A 94 -23.72 -18.18 0.54
CA ALA A 94 -22.34 -18.52 0.27
C ALA A 94 -21.48 -17.27 0.00
N ASP A 95 -22.03 -16.30 -0.75
CA ASP A 95 -21.37 -15.01 -1.00
C ASP A 95 -21.06 -14.26 0.30
N LYS A 96 -22.05 -14.15 1.18
CA LYS A 96 -21.87 -13.48 2.47
C LYS A 96 -20.76 -14.13 3.29
N GLY A 97 -20.77 -15.46 3.38
CA GLY A 97 -19.72 -16.21 4.10
C GLY A 97 -18.34 -16.00 3.48
N MET A 98 -18.23 -16.01 2.16
CA MET A 98 -16.99 -15.73 1.44
C MET A 98 -16.48 -14.29 1.74
N ARG A 99 -17.37 -13.30 1.70
CA ARG A 99 -16.99 -11.90 1.99
C ARG A 99 -16.47 -11.73 3.41
N GLU A 100 -17.18 -12.26 4.40
CA GLU A 100 -16.77 -12.21 5.80
C GLU A 100 -15.38 -12.87 6.01
N PHE A 101 -15.16 -14.02 5.38
CA PHE A 101 -13.86 -14.71 5.42
C PHE A 101 -12.73 -13.88 4.78
N VAL A 102 -12.96 -13.32 3.59
CA VAL A 102 -11.97 -12.51 2.88
C VAL A 102 -11.64 -11.24 3.66
N GLU A 103 -12.66 -10.54 4.17
CA GLU A 103 -12.49 -9.33 4.96
C GLU A 103 -11.66 -9.60 6.21
N ALA A 104 -11.98 -10.65 6.96
CA ALA A 104 -11.24 -11.04 8.16
C ALA A 104 -9.78 -11.42 7.85
N SER A 105 -9.55 -12.20 6.78
CA SER A 105 -8.22 -12.62 6.36
C SER A 105 -7.33 -11.45 5.94
N VAL A 106 -7.88 -10.53 5.13
CA VAL A 106 -7.12 -9.35 4.68
C VAL A 106 -6.86 -8.39 5.84
N GLU A 107 -7.83 -8.23 6.74
CA GLU A 107 -7.66 -7.41 7.94
C GLU A 107 -6.49 -7.92 8.79
N GLU A 108 -6.43 -9.21 9.09
CA GLU A 108 -5.36 -9.84 9.86
C GLU A 108 -4.00 -9.68 9.18
N GLN A 109 -3.92 -9.94 7.88
CA GLN A 109 -2.70 -9.86 7.11
C GLN A 109 -2.23 -8.43 6.83
N SER A 110 -3.09 -7.43 7.01
CA SER A 110 -2.75 -6.02 6.85
C SER A 110 -2.09 -5.39 8.07
N LEU A 111 -2.08 -6.09 9.20
CA LEU A 111 -1.57 -5.56 10.47
C LEU A 111 -0.05 -5.37 10.45
N PRO A 112 0.47 -4.33 11.13
CA PRO A 112 1.89 -3.99 11.13
C PRO A 112 2.80 -5.13 11.55
N PHE A 113 2.45 -5.84 12.61
CA PHE A 113 3.28 -6.93 13.12
C PHE A 113 3.31 -8.14 12.20
N PHE A 114 2.22 -8.43 11.49
CA PHE A 114 2.21 -9.45 10.45
C PHE A 114 3.16 -9.06 9.30
N LEU A 115 3.03 -7.84 8.80
CA LEU A 115 3.83 -7.35 7.68
C LEU A 115 5.32 -7.21 8.04
N SER A 116 5.62 -6.73 9.25
CA SER A 116 6.98 -6.64 9.76
C SER A 116 7.61 -8.03 9.93
N GLY A 117 6.83 -9.01 10.40
CA GLY A 117 7.26 -10.41 10.45
C GLY A 117 7.58 -11.01 9.07
N MET A 118 6.97 -10.48 8.02
CA MET A 118 7.25 -10.83 6.61
C MET A 118 8.36 -9.95 5.98
N LEU A 119 9.00 -9.08 6.76
CA LEU A 119 10.07 -8.17 6.32
C LEU A 119 9.60 -7.14 5.27
N TYR A 120 8.35 -6.71 5.32
CA TYR A 120 7.84 -5.65 4.45
C TYR A 120 8.24 -4.24 4.91
N ASP A 121 8.72 -4.09 6.12
CA ASP A 121 9.26 -2.85 6.66
C ASP A 121 10.57 -3.11 7.43
N ASP A 122 11.19 -2.05 7.90
CA ASP A 122 12.41 -2.10 8.72
C ASP A 122 12.08 -2.11 10.22
N GLY A 123 10.81 -2.01 10.56
CA GLY A 123 10.30 -2.16 11.92
C GLY A 123 9.07 -1.33 12.23
N VAL A 124 8.38 -1.77 13.27
CA VAL A 124 7.25 -1.04 13.87
C VAL A 124 7.80 -0.08 14.93
N ILE A 125 7.48 1.20 14.81
CA ILE A 125 7.97 2.24 15.73
C ILE A 125 6.81 2.89 16.51
N ASP A 126 7.07 3.23 17.77
CA ASP A 126 6.13 4.06 18.53
C ASP A 126 6.03 5.45 17.90
N PRO A 127 4.82 5.99 17.67
CA PRO A 127 4.63 7.34 17.15
C PRO A 127 5.42 8.42 17.88
N ARG A 128 5.61 8.25 19.19
CA ARG A 128 6.37 9.18 20.06
C ARG A 128 7.85 9.18 19.75
N ASP A 129 8.38 8.07 19.24
CA ASP A 129 9.79 7.91 18.92
C ASP A 129 10.14 8.31 17.47
N THR A 130 9.14 8.67 16.67
CA THR A 130 9.31 8.99 15.24
C THR A 130 10.42 10.00 15.00
N ARG A 131 10.49 11.08 15.79
CA ARG A 131 11.54 12.10 15.66
C ARG A 131 12.94 11.54 15.94
N THR A 132 13.07 10.71 16.97
CA THR A 132 14.34 10.09 17.35
C THR A 132 14.82 9.13 16.27
N VAL A 133 13.92 8.28 15.79
CA VAL A 133 14.19 7.31 14.70
C VAL A 133 14.62 8.05 13.43
N LEU A 134 13.90 9.11 13.03
CA LEU A 134 14.27 9.93 11.88
C LEU A 134 15.63 10.58 12.04
N GLY A 135 15.95 11.09 13.24
CA GLY A 135 17.28 11.66 13.54
C GLY A 135 18.40 10.64 13.34
N ILE A 136 18.20 9.42 13.81
CA ILE A 136 19.17 8.32 13.63
C ILE A 136 19.30 7.98 12.14
N CYS A 137 18.19 7.84 11.42
CA CYS A 137 18.21 7.56 9.99
C CYS A 137 18.96 8.63 9.20
N LEU A 138 18.73 9.91 9.49
CA LEU A 138 19.44 11.01 8.86
C LEU A 138 20.94 10.96 9.13
N SER A 139 21.35 10.68 10.38
CA SER A 139 22.77 10.51 10.72
C SER A 139 23.41 9.35 9.94
N VAL A 140 22.69 8.26 9.71
CA VAL A 140 23.16 7.14 8.88
C VAL A 140 23.31 7.56 7.42
N ILE A 141 22.34 8.33 6.91
CA ILE A 141 22.30 8.81 5.52
C ILE A 141 23.47 9.76 5.25
N GLU A 142 23.83 10.62 6.19
CA GLU A 142 24.93 11.60 6.05
C GLU A 142 26.31 10.96 5.88
N ASN A 143 26.46 9.67 6.18
CA ASN A 143 27.73 8.96 5.94
C ASN A 143 28.08 8.79 4.45
N LYS A 144 27.16 9.11 3.54
CA LYS A 144 27.38 9.05 2.09
C LYS A 144 26.87 10.32 1.43
N ALA A 145 27.71 10.92 0.58
CA ALA A 145 27.26 12.01 -0.29
C ALA A 145 26.27 11.49 -1.35
N TYR A 146 25.17 12.19 -1.51
CA TYR A 146 24.16 11.93 -2.55
C TYR A 146 24.14 13.10 -3.53
N ALA A 147 24.27 12.80 -4.81
CA ALA A 147 23.93 13.74 -5.87
C ALA A 147 22.43 13.67 -6.10
N GLY A 148 21.75 14.80 -6.20
CA GLY A 148 20.34 14.84 -6.57
C GLY A 148 20.10 14.32 -7.99
N THR A 149 18.85 14.15 -8.36
CA THR A 149 18.47 13.76 -9.72
C THR A 149 18.55 14.98 -10.63
N ASP A 150 19.39 14.91 -11.68
CA ASP A 150 19.61 16.02 -12.60
C ASP A 150 18.45 16.17 -13.62
N ARG A 151 17.71 15.10 -13.85
CA ARG A 151 16.61 15.08 -14.84
C ARG A 151 15.49 14.16 -14.37
N PHE A 152 14.28 14.65 -14.51
CA PHE A 152 13.07 13.84 -14.53
C PHE A 152 12.72 13.62 -16.01
N GLY A 153 12.74 12.35 -16.42
CA GLY A 153 12.45 11.95 -17.79
C GLY A 153 11.00 12.21 -18.21
#